data_770c737a425ec79104033c809535757b
#
_entry.id   770c737a425ec79104033c809535757b
#
_cell.length_a   1.000
_cell.length_b   1.000
_cell.length_c   1.000
_cell.angle_alpha   90.00
_cell.angle_beta   90.00
_cell.angle_gamma   90.00
#
_symmetry.space_group_name_H-M   'P 1'
#
loop_
_entity.id
_entity.type
_entity.pdbx_description
1 polymer ?
#
loop_
_entity_poly.entity_id
_entity_poly.type
_entity_poly.pdbx_seq_one_letter_code
_entity_poly.pdbx_strand_id
1 'polypeptide(L)'
;PERLKELVGNRLKEHDTYKKMLTPLNRGWCINYANEFHLDVTPSLDNHFEPHNESELVADKKLERYMPTNPEGYAKWFDDISSMQPILKFTKAMFDSRNIMITTEDAATVTELPEHNPNKPLLKRFIQIFKRHRDIMFDGKDDAPISIIITTLATKSYEYCIQNYSYDNEYALMTDTLKYMTKFIENRNGYWIENPTVNGENFAEKWNYKSIKKQNFDNWHNAIIEIFESVINLQGQHLIFESLRNGLGESPVNKVYNDMTDSVTQNRLNGLLSLGLSSNATDSLAMKQNTFFGK
;
A
#
# COMPACT_ATOMS: atom_id res chain seq x y z
N PRO A 1 -28.44 -16.98 -3.20
CA PRO A 1 -26.98 -16.83 -3.21
C PRO A 1 -26.23 -18.17 -3.28
N GLU A 2 -26.62 -19.17 -2.49
CA GLU A 2 -25.98 -20.50 -2.43
C GLU A 2 -25.91 -21.18 -3.81
N ARG A 3 -27.04 -21.21 -4.53
CA ARG A 3 -27.08 -21.80 -5.88
C ARG A 3 -26.08 -21.17 -6.85
N LEU A 4 -25.86 -19.86 -6.77
CA LEU A 4 -24.89 -19.17 -7.62
C LEU A 4 -23.47 -19.62 -7.27
N LYS A 5 -23.14 -19.70 -5.97
CA LYS A 5 -21.83 -20.18 -5.50
C LYS A 5 -21.59 -21.62 -5.95
N GLU A 6 -22.57 -22.50 -5.83
CA GLU A 6 -22.47 -23.90 -6.28
C GLU A 6 -22.26 -24.02 -7.79
N LEU A 7 -23.00 -23.24 -8.59
CA LEU A 7 -22.87 -23.23 -10.04
C LEU A 7 -21.46 -22.89 -10.47
N VAL A 8 -20.88 -21.81 -9.91
CA VAL A 8 -19.51 -21.40 -10.19
C VAL A 8 -18.52 -22.47 -9.70
N GLY A 9 -18.72 -23.00 -8.50
CA GLY A 9 -17.87 -24.05 -7.95
C GLY A 9 -17.88 -25.33 -8.79
N ASN A 10 -19.02 -25.74 -9.29
CA ASN A 10 -19.15 -26.91 -10.15
C ASN A 10 -18.42 -26.67 -11.47
N ARG A 11 -18.55 -25.48 -12.06
CA ARG A 11 -17.80 -25.11 -13.28
C ARG A 11 -16.31 -25.14 -13.07
N LEU A 12 -15.80 -24.62 -11.95
CA LEU A 12 -14.37 -24.67 -11.61
C LEU A 12 -13.87 -26.11 -11.39
N LYS A 13 -14.70 -27.00 -10.82
CA LYS A 13 -14.38 -28.43 -10.60
C LYS A 13 -14.34 -29.23 -11.89
N GLU A 14 -14.96 -28.79 -12.97
CA GLU A 14 -14.87 -29.44 -14.29
C GLU A 14 -13.46 -29.33 -14.89
N HIS A 15 -12.67 -28.34 -14.46
CA HIS A 15 -11.31 -28.15 -14.93
C HIS A 15 -10.32 -28.94 -14.09
N ASP A 16 -9.63 -29.91 -14.67
CA ASP A 16 -8.77 -30.86 -13.96
C ASP A 16 -7.67 -30.20 -13.11
N THR A 17 -7.15 -29.07 -13.54
CA THR A 17 -6.13 -28.31 -12.81
C THR A 17 -6.77 -27.64 -11.59
N TYR A 18 -7.86 -26.91 -11.75
CA TYR A 18 -8.48 -26.15 -10.65
C TYR A 18 -9.12 -27.03 -9.60
N LYS A 19 -9.70 -28.17 -10.00
CA LYS A 19 -10.32 -29.13 -9.09
C LYS A 19 -9.46 -29.52 -7.90
N LYS A 20 -8.13 -29.66 -8.12
CA LYS A 20 -7.17 -30.07 -7.08
C LYS A 20 -6.74 -28.93 -6.15
N MET A 21 -6.92 -27.69 -6.60
CA MET A 21 -6.45 -26.47 -5.91
C MET A 21 -7.62 -25.70 -5.27
N LEU A 22 -8.85 -26.16 -5.47
CA LEU A 22 -10.05 -25.45 -5.10
C LEU A 22 -10.45 -25.71 -3.64
N THR A 23 -10.59 -24.62 -2.87
CA THR A 23 -11.06 -24.66 -1.48
C THR A 23 -12.32 -23.78 -1.34
N PRO A 24 -13.39 -24.24 -0.65
CA PRO A 24 -14.58 -23.42 -0.47
C PRO A 24 -14.33 -22.28 0.52
N LEU A 25 -14.78 -21.07 0.16
CA LEU A 25 -14.92 -19.92 1.04
C LEU A 25 -16.39 -19.70 1.39
N ASN A 26 -16.68 -18.81 2.34
CA ASN A 26 -18.06 -18.51 2.72
C ASN A 26 -18.89 -18.00 1.53
N ARG A 27 -18.37 -17.06 0.74
CA ARG A 27 -19.08 -16.42 -0.37
C ARG A 27 -18.69 -16.95 -1.76
N GLY A 28 -17.67 -17.77 -1.86
CA GLY A 28 -17.09 -18.19 -3.13
C GLY A 28 -16.11 -19.33 -2.99
N TRP A 29 -15.04 -19.25 -3.72
CA TRP A 29 -14.03 -20.29 -3.85
C TRP A 29 -12.63 -19.69 -3.85
N CYS A 30 -11.66 -20.40 -3.31
CA CYS A 30 -10.23 -20.03 -3.36
C CYS A 30 -9.50 -21.08 -4.20
N ILE A 31 -8.69 -20.63 -5.15
CA ILE A 31 -7.77 -21.46 -5.93
C ILE A 31 -6.35 -21.23 -5.37
N ASN A 32 -5.78 -22.27 -4.77
CA ASN A 32 -4.45 -22.18 -4.15
C ASN A 32 -3.37 -22.67 -5.12
N TYR A 33 -2.41 -21.81 -5.43
CA TYR A 33 -1.27 -22.10 -6.30
C TYR A 33 -0.02 -22.44 -5.48
N ALA A 34 0.15 -23.71 -5.11
CA ALA A 34 1.36 -24.25 -4.47
C ALA A 34 1.92 -23.44 -3.26
N ASN A 35 1.06 -22.76 -2.52
CA ASN A 35 1.40 -21.83 -1.42
C ASN A 35 2.17 -20.57 -1.83
N GLU A 36 2.30 -20.30 -3.12
CA GLU A 36 2.95 -19.08 -3.61
C GLU A 36 1.96 -17.90 -3.65
N PHE A 37 0.76 -18.15 -4.16
CA PHE A 37 -0.35 -17.20 -4.16
C PHE A 37 -1.69 -17.92 -4.20
N HIS A 38 -2.76 -17.20 -3.95
CA HIS A 38 -4.13 -17.71 -4.09
C HIS A 38 -5.00 -16.70 -4.85
N LEU A 39 -6.05 -17.22 -5.48
CA LEU A 39 -7.05 -16.46 -6.19
C LEU A 39 -8.42 -16.73 -5.57
N ASP A 40 -9.04 -15.68 -5.02
CA ASP A 40 -10.39 -15.74 -4.49
C ASP A 40 -11.41 -15.41 -5.58
N VAL A 41 -12.35 -16.32 -5.81
CA VAL A 41 -13.43 -16.16 -6.79
C VAL A 41 -14.74 -15.96 -6.02
N THR A 42 -15.26 -14.75 -6.03
CA THR A 42 -16.54 -14.39 -5.43
C THR A 42 -17.56 -14.11 -6.53
N PRO A 43 -18.59 -14.95 -6.72
CA PRO A 43 -19.63 -14.70 -7.70
C PRO A 43 -20.43 -13.45 -7.36
N SER A 44 -20.73 -12.63 -8.36
CA SER A 44 -21.57 -11.45 -8.26
C SER A 44 -22.67 -11.46 -9.32
N LEU A 45 -23.65 -10.59 -9.16
CA LEU A 45 -24.72 -10.30 -10.10
C LEU A 45 -24.79 -8.81 -10.31
N ASP A 46 -25.23 -8.38 -11.49
CA ASP A 46 -25.48 -6.97 -11.77
C ASP A 46 -26.52 -6.41 -10.79
N ASN A 47 -26.26 -5.25 -10.24
CA ASN A 47 -27.20 -4.55 -9.37
C ASN A 47 -28.18 -3.70 -10.19
N HIS A 48 -29.27 -4.31 -10.65
CA HIS A 48 -30.30 -3.62 -11.43
C HIS A 48 -31.05 -2.53 -10.63
N PHE A 49 -30.88 -2.45 -9.31
CA PHE A 49 -31.50 -1.42 -8.46
C PHE A 49 -30.70 -0.11 -8.48
N GLU A 50 -29.43 -0.16 -8.86
CA GLU A 50 -28.52 0.99 -8.97
C GLU A 50 -27.76 0.97 -10.31
N PRO A 51 -28.46 1.03 -11.46
CA PRO A 51 -27.85 0.77 -12.78
C PRO A 51 -26.81 1.81 -13.22
N HIS A 52 -26.72 2.96 -12.51
CA HIS A 52 -25.80 4.04 -12.88
C HIS A 52 -24.49 4.02 -12.10
N ASN A 53 -24.33 3.13 -11.12
CA ASN A 53 -23.19 3.13 -10.19
C ASN A 53 -22.22 1.94 -10.41
N GLU A 54 -22.38 1.18 -11.50
CA GLU A 54 -21.54 -0.03 -11.75
C GLU A 54 -21.47 -0.96 -10.52
N SER A 55 -22.54 -0.91 -9.68
CA SER A 55 -22.58 -1.71 -8.47
C SER A 55 -23.05 -3.13 -8.78
N GLU A 56 -22.49 -4.07 -8.03
CA GLU A 56 -22.79 -5.49 -8.11
C GLU A 56 -23.46 -5.97 -6.82
N LEU A 57 -24.09 -7.11 -6.89
CA LEU A 57 -24.67 -7.82 -5.77
C LEU A 57 -23.83 -9.06 -5.45
N VAL A 58 -23.25 -9.13 -4.27
CA VAL A 58 -22.58 -10.33 -3.77
C VAL A 58 -23.37 -10.98 -2.65
N ALA A 59 -23.21 -12.28 -2.48
CA ALA A 59 -23.82 -13.00 -1.37
C ALA A 59 -23.26 -12.49 -0.03
N ASP A 60 -24.10 -12.42 1.01
CA ASP A 60 -23.63 -12.25 2.38
C ASP A 60 -22.91 -13.53 2.86
N LYS A 61 -22.27 -13.48 4.05
CA LYS A 61 -21.47 -14.60 4.55
C LYS A 61 -22.29 -15.85 4.88
N LYS A 62 -23.58 -15.69 5.11
CA LYS A 62 -24.49 -16.78 5.42
C LYS A 62 -25.19 -17.34 4.18
N LEU A 63 -24.97 -16.71 3.01
CA LEU A 63 -25.62 -17.00 1.74
C LEU A 63 -27.16 -16.84 1.79
N GLU A 64 -27.65 -15.99 2.71
CA GLU A 64 -29.10 -15.77 2.92
C GLU A 64 -29.62 -14.67 1.99
N ARG A 65 -28.81 -13.63 1.74
CA ARG A 65 -29.18 -12.45 0.95
C ARG A 65 -28.05 -11.95 0.08
N TYR A 66 -28.40 -11.11 -0.88
CA TYR A 66 -27.44 -10.33 -1.65
C TYR A 66 -27.19 -8.98 -0.98
N MET A 67 -25.96 -8.50 -1.09
CA MET A 67 -25.53 -7.20 -0.59
C MET A 67 -24.85 -6.44 -1.73
N PRO A 68 -25.07 -5.12 -1.84
CA PRO A 68 -24.36 -4.31 -2.82
C PRO A 68 -22.86 -4.29 -2.57
N THR A 69 -22.09 -4.27 -3.64
CA THR A 69 -20.64 -4.05 -3.66
C THR A 69 -20.30 -3.26 -4.90
N ASN A 70 -19.19 -2.53 -4.90
CA ASN A 70 -18.74 -1.78 -6.07
C ASN A 70 -17.19 -1.80 -6.12
N PRO A 71 -16.59 -2.94 -6.46
CA PRO A 71 -15.13 -3.05 -6.52
C PRO A 71 -14.52 -2.16 -7.59
N GLU A 72 -15.17 -2.00 -8.74
CA GLU A 72 -14.71 -1.16 -9.84
C GLU A 72 -14.76 0.32 -9.47
N GLY A 73 -15.89 0.79 -8.95
CA GLY A 73 -16.00 2.15 -8.42
C GLY A 73 -15.00 2.43 -7.30
N TYR A 74 -14.74 1.44 -6.42
CA TYR A 74 -13.71 1.59 -5.39
C TYR A 74 -12.31 1.73 -5.99
N ALA A 75 -11.97 0.93 -6.99
CA ALA A 75 -10.70 1.03 -7.70
C ALA A 75 -10.54 2.40 -8.37
N LYS A 76 -11.57 2.87 -9.06
CA LYS A 76 -11.60 4.19 -9.70
C LYS A 76 -11.43 5.31 -8.68
N TRP A 77 -12.21 5.31 -7.59
CA TRP A 77 -12.07 6.28 -6.51
C TRP A 77 -10.64 6.33 -5.96
N PHE A 78 -10.04 5.17 -5.75
CA PHE A 78 -8.67 5.06 -5.28
C PHE A 78 -7.66 5.59 -6.29
N ASP A 79 -7.84 5.26 -7.57
CA ASP A 79 -6.95 5.69 -8.64
C ASP A 79 -7.05 7.19 -8.90
N ASP A 80 -8.24 7.76 -8.85
CA ASP A 80 -8.47 9.21 -8.97
C ASP A 80 -7.69 9.97 -7.89
N ILE A 81 -7.79 9.56 -6.62
CA ILE A 81 -7.06 10.20 -5.53
C ILE A 81 -5.55 9.91 -5.63
N SER A 82 -5.15 8.70 -5.99
CA SER A 82 -3.74 8.35 -6.10
C SER A 82 -3.01 9.09 -7.23
N SER A 83 -3.74 9.55 -8.24
CA SER A 83 -3.21 10.35 -9.34
C SER A 83 -2.98 11.82 -8.98
N MET A 84 -3.60 12.30 -7.90
CA MET A 84 -3.42 13.67 -7.43
C MET A 84 -1.98 13.92 -7.01
N GLN A 85 -1.41 15.04 -7.48
CA GLN A 85 -0.04 15.41 -7.17
C GLN A 85 0.02 16.32 -5.95
N PRO A 86 0.80 15.98 -4.91
CA PRO A 86 1.00 16.86 -3.77
C PRO A 86 1.87 18.06 -4.16
N ILE A 87 1.65 19.19 -3.48
CA ILE A 87 2.55 20.33 -3.56
C ILE A 87 3.75 20.04 -2.67
N LEU A 88 4.88 19.65 -3.31
CA LEU A 88 6.15 19.46 -2.62
C LEU A 88 7.02 20.71 -2.83
N LYS A 89 7.57 21.24 -1.74
CA LYS A 89 8.53 22.34 -1.79
C LYS A 89 9.89 21.77 -2.18
N PHE A 90 10.15 21.66 -3.48
CA PHE A 90 11.44 21.16 -3.97
C PHE A 90 12.58 22.14 -3.65
N THR A 91 13.60 21.67 -2.98
CA THR A 91 14.91 22.35 -3.01
C THR A 91 15.56 22.14 -4.38
N LYS A 92 16.17 23.19 -4.93
CA LYS A 92 16.80 23.20 -6.26
C LYS A 92 17.75 22.02 -6.53
N ALA A 93 18.36 21.46 -5.48
CA ALA A 93 19.26 20.30 -5.54
C ALA A 93 18.56 18.98 -5.92
N MET A 94 17.24 18.86 -5.77
CA MET A 94 16.49 17.66 -6.18
C MET A 94 16.03 17.70 -7.65
N PHE A 95 16.00 18.90 -8.25
CA PHE A 95 15.63 19.07 -9.66
C PHE A 95 16.69 18.51 -10.62
N ASP A 96 17.96 18.62 -10.25
CA ASP A 96 19.07 18.21 -11.09
C ASP A 96 19.28 16.67 -11.16
N SER A 97 18.67 15.92 -10.24
CA SER A 97 18.78 14.46 -10.18
C SER A 97 17.61 13.68 -10.78
N ARG A 98 16.53 14.35 -11.18
CA ARG A 98 15.33 13.71 -11.74
C ARG A 98 15.04 14.15 -13.18
N ASN A 99 15.86 13.73 -14.13
CA ASN A 99 15.45 13.69 -15.53
C ASN A 99 14.49 12.49 -15.73
N ILE A 100 13.26 12.58 -15.24
CA ILE A 100 12.21 11.57 -15.48
C ILE A 100 11.12 12.25 -16.29
N MET A 101 11.07 11.90 -17.56
CA MET A 101 9.92 12.20 -18.42
C MET A 101 8.69 11.44 -17.92
N ILE A 102 7.61 12.17 -17.64
CA ILE A 102 6.28 11.62 -17.40
C ILE A 102 5.60 11.55 -18.76
N THR A 103 5.36 10.35 -19.25
CA THR A 103 4.44 10.12 -20.37
C THR A 103 3.18 9.44 -19.83
N THR A 104 2.05 10.10 -20.02
CA THR A 104 0.71 9.55 -19.80
C THR A 104 0.21 8.97 -21.10
N GLU A 105 -0.15 7.70 -21.13
CA GLU A 105 -1.05 7.16 -22.16
C GLU A 105 -2.00 6.12 -21.56
N ASP A 106 -3.28 6.38 -21.80
CA ASP A 106 -4.41 5.51 -21.51
C ASP A 106 -4.59 4.46 -22.61
N ALA A 107 -4.86 3.23 -22.24
CA ALA A 107 -5.74 2.35 -23.01
C ALA A 107 -6.21 1.15 -22.20
N ALA A 108 -7.50 1.01 -22.03
CA ALA A 108 -8.15 -0.15 -21.45
C ALA A 108 -8.18 -1.31 -22.44
N THR A 109 -7.42 -2.34 -22.16
CA THR A 109 -7.55 -3.68 -22.76
C THR A 109 -7.25 -4.70 -21.68
N VAL A 110 -7.90 -5.86 -21.74
CA VAL A 110 -7.61 -7.01 -20.84
C VAL A 110 -6.11 -7.23 -20.81
N THR A 111 -5.47 -6.79 -19.74
CA THR A 111 -4.03 -6.67 -19.66
C THR A 111 -3.44 -7.86 -18.92
N GLU A 112 -2.37 -8.41 -19.48
CA GLU A 112 -1.37 -9.15 -18.76
C GLU A 112 -1.03 -8.44 -17.44
N LEU A 113 -0.57 -9.19 -16.43
CA LEU A 113 -0.14 -8.59 -15.15
C LEU A 113 0.70 -7.34 -15.42
N PRO A 114 0.35 -6.18 -14.84
CA PRO A 114 1.02 -4.93 -15.15
C PRO A 114 2.51 -5.06 -14.87
N GLU A 115 3.33 -4.69 -15.86
CA GLU A 115 4.77 -4.61 -15.70
C GLU A 115 5.14 -3.74 -14.49
N HIS A 116 6.26 -4.06 -13.85
CA HIS A 116 6.76 -3.29 -12.72
C HIS A 116 6.99 -1.83 -13.14
N ASN A 117 6.05 -0.95 -12.77
CA ASN A 117 6.21 0.48 -13.00
C ASN A 117 7.02 1.11 -11.85
N PRO A 118 8.26 1.56 -12.09
CA PRO A 118 9.07 2.21 -11.06
C PRO A 118 8.49 3.56 -10.60
N ASN A 119 7.59 4.15 -11.39
CA ASN A 119 6.95 5.44 -11.12
C ASN A 119 5.56 5.30 -10.51
N LYS A 120 5.35 4.36 -9.61
CA LYS A 120 4.08 4.22 -8.90
C LYS A 120 3.70 5.52 -8.17
N PRO A 121 2.42 5.96 -8.23
CA PRO A 121 1.94 7.07 -7.44
C PRO A 121 2.30 6.97 -5.95
N LEU A 122 2.52 8.10 -5.30
CA LEU A 122 2.97 8.17 -3.90
C LEU A 122 2.05 7.39 -2.97
N LEU A 123 0.74 7.60 -3.08
CA LEU A 123 -0.25 6.91 -2.25
C LEU A 123 -0.15 5.39 -2.40
N LYS A 124 0.02 4.87 -3.63
CA LYS A 124 0.19 3.43 -3.86
C LYS A 124 1.43 2.89 -3.16
N ARG A 125 2.53 3.65 -3.17
CA ARG A 125 3.78 3.29 -2.45
C ARG A 125 3.57 3.30 -0.93
N PHE A 126 2.92 4.33 -0.39
CA PHE A 126 2.63 4.44 1.05
C PHE A 126 1.80 3.25 1.53
N ILE A 127 0.72 2.91 0.83
CA ILE A 127 -0.14 1.79 1.19
C ILE A 127 0.60 0.44 1.13
N GLN A 128 1.51 0.26 0.18
CA GLN A 128 2.35 -0.94 0.14
C GLN A 128 3.24 -1.05 1.39
N ILE A 129 3.87 0.06 1.82
CA ILE A 129 4.67 0.13 3.04
C ILE A 129 3.80 -0.16 4.27
N PHE A 130 2.62 0.45 4.37
CA PHE A 130 1.71 0.27 5.50
C PHE A 130 1.23 -1.18 5.63
N LYS A 131 0.84 -1.79 4.51
CA LYS A 131 0.46 -3.21 4.48
C LYS A 131 1.64 -4.12 4.80
N ARG A 132 2.83 -3.82 4.30
CA ARG A 132 4.03 -4.60 4.60
C ARG A 132 4.36 -4.59 6.09
N HIS A 133 4.32 -3.42 6.73
CA HIS A 133 4.52 -3.32 8.18
C HIS A 133 3.46 -4.14 8.96
N ARG A 134 2.18 -4.07 8.54
CA ARG A 134 1.14 -4.91 9.13
C ARG A 134 1.47 -6.40 8.98
N ASP A 135 1.88 -6.84 7.81
CA ASP A 135 2.17 -8.25 7.54
C ASP A 135 3.35 -8.76 8.40
N ILE A 136 4.39 -7.95 8.59
CA ILE A 136 5.50 -8.28 9.50
C ILE A 136 5.03 -8.33 10.96
N MET A 137 4.28 -7.33 11.41
CA MET A 137 3.81 -7.25 12.80
C MET A 137 2.85 -8.37 13.18
N PHE A 138 2.06 -8.84 12.22
CA PHE A 138 1.03 -9.87 12.42
C PHE A 138 1.38 -11.21 11.75
N ASP A 139 2.64 -11.45 11.42
CA ASP A 139 3.05 -12.75 10.88
C ASP A 139 2.71 -13.87 11.88
N GLY A 140 1.97 -14.88 11.39
CA GLY A 140 1.47 -15.98 12.20
C GLY A 140 0.42 -15.61 13.27
N LYS A 141 -0.13 -14.38 13.26
CA LYS A 141 -1.14 -13.92 14.24
C LYS A 141 -2.51 -13.73 13.59
N ASP A 142 -3.54 -14.04 14.37
CA ASP A 142 -4.93 -13.79 13.96
C ASP A 142 -5.32 -12.31 14.12
N ASP A 143 -6.46 -11.98 13.48
CA ASP A 143 -7.12 -10.68 13.63
C ASP A 143 -6.27 -9.46 13.23
N ALA A 144 -5.35 -9.63 12.29
CA ALA A 144 -4.63 -8.52 11.67
C ALA A 144 -5.60 -7.47 11.09
N PRO A 145 -5.21 -6.18 11.09
CA PRO A 145 -5.97 -5.14 10.41
C PRO A 145 -6.20 -5.49 8.93
N ILE A 146 -7.44 -5.45 8.48
CA ILE A 146 -7.76 -5.83 7.09
C ILE A 146 -7.32 -4.76 6.09
N SER A 147 -6.86 -5.20 4.94
CA SER A 147 -6.27 -4.33 3.90
C SER A 147 -7.19 -3.21 3.45
N ILE A 148 -8.50 -3.47 3.34
CA ILE A 148 -9.46 -2.46 2.88
C ILE A 148 -9.55 -1.27 3.86
N ILE A 149 -9.51 -1.52 5.17
CA ILE A 149 -9.52 -0.45 6.19
C ILE A 149 -8.25 0.41 6.06
N ILE A 150 -7.08 -0.22 5.97
CA ILE A 150 -5.81 0.50 5.80
C ILE A 150 -5.85 1.34 4.53
N THR A 151 -6.28 0.75 3.40
CA THR A 151 -6.36 1.44 2.12
C THR A 151 -7.33 2.62 2.19
N THR A 152 -8.55 2.42 2.69
CA THR A 152 -9.58 3.46 2.76
C THR A 152 -9.14 4.64 3.63
N LEU A 153 -8.66 4.35 4.84
CA LEU A 153 -8.24 5.39 5.77
C LEU A 153 -7.00 6.15 5.27
N ALA A 154 -6.03 5.44 4.70
CA ALA A 154 -4.85 6.06 4.10
C ALA A 154 -5.21 6.93 2.90
N THR A 155 -6.14 6.51 2.05
CA THR A 155 -6.59 7.28 0.89
C THR A 155 -7.30 8.56 1.29
N LYS A 156 -8.28 8.48 2.22
CA LYS A 156 -8.97 9.66 2.76
C LYS A 156 -8.00 10.62 3.46
N SER A 157 -7.04 10.07 4.20
CA SER A 157 -6.02 10.86 4.88
C SER A 157 -5.07 11.55 3.90
N TYR A 158 -4.59 10.84 2.88
CA TYR A 158 -3.75 11.41 1.84
C TYR A 158 -4.45 12.55 1.10
N GLU A 159 -5.68 12.35 0.67
CA GLU A 159 -6.50 13.39 0.05
C GLU A 159 -6.61 14.62 0.94
N TYR A 160 -6.95 14.43 2.22
CA TYR A 160 -7.00 15.51 3.19
C TYR A 160 -5.65 16.25 3.31
N CYS A 161 -4.55 15.51 3.39
CA CYS A 161 -3.22 16.08 3.52
C CYS A 161 -2.85 16.94 2.31
N ILE A 162 -3.03 16.44 1.09
CA ILE A 162 -2.64 17.19 -0.12
C ILE A 162 -3.54 18.39 -0.41
N GLN A 163 -4.80 18.36 0.05
CA GLN A 163 -5.73 19.48 -0.11
C GLN A 163 -5.48 20.61 0.89
N ASN A 164 -4.94 20.30 2.07
CA ASN A 164 -4.84 21.26 3.17
C ASN A 164 -3.41 21.71 3.48
N TYR A 165 -2.41 20.95 3.05
CA TYR A 165 -1.00 21.23 3.39
C TYR A 165 -0.08 21.14 2.18
N SER A 166 1.09 21.77 2.30
CA SER A 166 2.22 21.60 1.41
C SER A 166 3.38 20.98 2.18
N TYR A 167 4.15 20.11 1.54
CA TYR A 167 5.16 19.29 2.20
C TYR A 167 6.56 19.57 1.66
N ASP A 168 7.56 19.49 2.52
CA ASP A 168 8.95 19.64 2.11
C ASP A 168 9.47 18.42 1.34
N ASN A 169 8.91 17.23 1.63
CA ASN A 169 9.28 15.97 0.98
C ASN A 169 8.18 14.91 1.11
N GLU A 170 8.33 13.82 0.37
CA GLU A 170 7.40 12.66 0.37
C GLU A 170 7.29 11.99 1.75
N TYR A 171 8.35 12.01 2.53
CA TYR A 171 8.38 11.39 3.87
C TYR A 171 7.47 12.13 4.85
N ALA A 172 7.52 13.46 4.86
CA ALA A 172 6.64 14.28 5.69
C ALA A 172 5.15 14.05 5.34
N LEU A 173 4.84 13.98 4.03
CA LEU A 173 3.49 13.64 3.57
C LEU A 173 3.08 12.24 4.02
N MET A 174 3.96 11.24 3.93
CA MET A 174 3.67 9.87 4.36
C MET A 174 3.37 9.80 5.86
N THR A 175 4.17 10.49 6.67
CA THR A 175 4.01 10.53 8.12
C THR A 175 2.69 11.19 8.52
N ASP A 176 2.33 12.30 7.89
CA ASP A 176 1.06 12.96 8.15
C ASP A 176 -0.13 12.12 7.62
N THR A 177 0.03 11.47 6.47
CA THR A 177 -0.97 10.52 5.98
C THR A 177 -1.26 9.44 7.02
N LEU A 178 -0.24 8.88 7.68
CA LEU A 178 -0.43 7.92 8.78
C LEU A 178 -1.16 8.57 9.96
N LYS A 179 -0.70 9.72 10.43
CA LYS A 179 -1.26 10.39 11.62
C LYS A 179 -2.74 10.73 11.46
N TYR A 180 -3.15 11.19 10.28
CA TYR A 180 -4.53 11.59 10.05
C TYR A 180 -5.48 10.43 9.72
N MET A 181 -5.02 9.19 9.55
CA MET A 181 -5.88 8.04 9.26
C MET A 181 -7.05 7.91 10.24
N THR A 182 -6.79 8.05 11.54
CA THR A 182 -7.80 7.88 12.59
C THR A 182 -8.87 8.95 12.60
N LYS A 183 -8.64 10.12 11.98
CA LYS A 183 -9.62 11.20 11.80
C LYS A 183 -10.85 10.74 10.99
N PHE A 184 -10.68 9.74 10.13
CA PHE A 184 -11.71 9.21 9.24
C PHE A 184 -12.43 7.97 9.79
N ILE A 185 -12.20 7.65 11.06
CA ILE A 185 -12.98 6.67 11.80
C ILE A 185 -14.14 7.40 12.47
N GLU A 186 -15.32 7.19 11.96
CA GLU A 186 -16.53 7.82 12.49
C GLU A 186 -17.13 7.01 13.65
N ASN A 187 -17.96 7.68 14.46
CA ASN A 187 -18.79 7.03 15.47
C ASN A 187 -20.27 7.24 15.13
N ARG A 188 -20.90 6.19 14.57
CA ARG A 188 -22.34 6.14 14.25
C ARG A 188 -22.98 5.02 15.09
N ASN A 189 -23.09 5.22 16.43
CA ASN A 189 -23.46 4.16 17.39
C ASN A 189 -22.49 2.96 17.36
N GLY A 190 -21.20 3.23 17.15
CA GLY A 190 -20.13 2.28 17.00
C GLY A 190 -19.13 2.75 15.96
N TYR A 191 -18.04 2.00 15.79
CA TYR A 191 -17.02 2.32 14.79
C TYR A 191 -17.57 2.21 13.39
N TRP A 192 -17.34 3.24 12.58
CA TRP A 192 -17.79 3.31 11.22
C TRP A 192 -16.70 3.77 10.28
N ILE A 193 -16.45 3.01 9.23
CA ILE A 193 -15.58 3.38 8.10
C ILE A 193 -16.37 3.07 6.84
N GLU A 194 -16.98 4.10 6.26
CA GLU A 194 -17.84 3.95 5.11
C GLU A 194 -17.07 3.62 3.84
N ASN A 195 -17.61 2.65 3.07
CA ASN A 195 -17.17 2.44 1.70
C ASN A 195 -17.46 3.72 0.89
N PRO A 196 -16.48 4.35 0.24
CA PRO A 196 -16.71 5.59 -0.49
C PRO A 196 -17.61 5.43 -1.73
N THR A 197 -17.88 4.20 -2.15
CA THR A 197 -18.62 3.90 -3.39
C THR A 197 -19.90 3.08 -3.17
N VAL A 198 -20.16 2.66 -1.93
CA VAL A 198 -21.39 1.95 -1.57
C VAL A 198 -21.93 2.56 -0.28
N ASN A 199 -23.05 3.29 -0.40
CA ASN A 199 -23.67 3.93 0.74
C ASN A 199 -24.16 2.90 1.77
N GLY A 200 -23.84 3.13 3.03
CA GLY A 200 -24.26 2.26 4.14
C GLY A 200 -23.42 0.99 4.33
N GLU A 201 -22.35 0.77 3.56
CA GLU A 201 -21.40 -0.30 3.83
C GLU A 201 -20.33 0.16 4.82
N ASN A 202 -20.22 -0.52 5.95
CA ASN A 202 -19.25 -0.23 7.01
C ASN A 202 -18.11 -1.26 7.02
N PHE A 203 -16.92 -0.87 6.63
CA PHE A 203 -15.73 -1.75 6.69
C PHE A 203 -15.31 -2.08 8.12
N ALA A 204 -15.64 -1.22 9.10
CA ALA A 204 -15.34 -1.43 10.50
C ALA A 204 -16.43 -2.23 11.26
N GLU A 205 -17.44 -2.77 10.58
CA GLU A 205 -18.56 -3.48 11.22
C GLU A 205 -18.08 -4.50 12.25
N LYS A 206 -17.04 -5.28 11.93
CA LYS A 206 -16.48 -6.30 12.81
C LYS A 206 -15.84 -5.76 14.10
N TRP A 207 -15.44 -4.50 14.14
CA TRP A 207 -14.88 -3.89 15.34
C TRP A 207 -15.92 -3.74 16.45
N ASN A 208 -17.19 -3.63 16.07
CA ASN A 208 -18.32 -3.41 16.99
C ASN A 208 -18.71 -4.66 17.77
N TYR A 209 -18.34 -5.84 17.31
CA TYR A 209 -18.63 -7.11 18.02
C TYR A 209 -17.39 -7.96 18.31
N LYS A 210 -16.22 -7.60 17.76
CA LYS A 210 -14.94 -8.23 18.04
C LYS A 210 -13.88 -7.15 18.31
N SER A 211 -13.86 -6.62 19.54
CA SER A 211 -13.06 -5.47 19.96
C SER A 211 -11.56 -5.64 19.73
N ILE A 212 -11.04 -6.88 19.77
CA ILE A 212 -9.63 -7.17 19.48
C ILE A 212 -9.18 -6.67 18.10
N LYS A 213 -10.10 -6.64 17.11
CA LYS A 213 -9.77 -6.14 15.76
C LYS A 213 -9.50 -4.64 15.74
N LYS A 214 -10.26 -3.86 16.51
CA LYS A 214 -10.01 -2.42 16.67
C LYS A 214 -8.72 -2.20 17.45
N GLN A 215 -8.53 -2.94 18.52
CA GLN A 215 -7.31 -2.87 19.33
C GLN A 215 -6.05 -3.21 18.50
N ASN A 216 -6.11 -4.25 17.67
CA ASN A 216 -5.01 -4.62 16.79
C ASN A 216 -4.74 -3.56 15.73
N PHE A 217 -5.79 -2.88 15.22
CA PHE A 217 -5.60 -1.74 14.33
C PHE A 217 -4.88 -0.59 15.05
N ASP A 218 -5.29 -0.25 16.27
CA ASP A 218 -4.66 0.82 17.04
C ASP A 218 -3.20 0.49 17.38
N ASN A 219 -2.93 -0.73 17.79
CA ASN A 219 -1.58 -1.19 18.07
C ASN A 219 -0.68 -1.11 16.82
N TRP A 220 -1.19 -1.55 15.68
CA TRP A 220 -0.49 -1.44 14.40
C TRP A 220 -0.24 0.01 14.00
N HIS A 221 -1.26 0.85 14.11
CA HIS A 221 -1.20 2.25 13.72
C HIS A 221 -0.19 3.03 14.57
N ASN A 222 -0.19 2.82 15.88
CA ASN A 222 0.78 3.43 16.77
C ASN A 222 2.21 2.94 16.50
N ALA A 223 2.40 1.64 16.31
CA ALA A 223 3.71 1.05 16.04
C ALA A 223 4.34 1.57 14.73
N ILE A 224 3.55 1.68 13.65
CA ILE A 224 4.08 2.19 12.39
C ILE A 224 4.43 3.68 12.47
N ILE A 225 3.64 4.49 13.17
CA ILE A 225 3.96 5.90 13.41
C ILE A 225 5.27 6.02 14.22
N GLU A 226 5.42 5.25 15.28
CA GLU A 226 6.61 5.25 16.13
C GLU A 226 7.88 4.93 15.32
N ILE A 227 7.83 3.91 14.44
CA ILE A 227 8.96 3.58 13.57
C ILE A 227 9.33 4.76 12.69
N PHE A 228 8.35 5.35 11.99
CA PHE A 228 8.64 6.46 11.09
C PHE A 228 9.06 7.73 11.84
N GLU A 229 8.52 8.04 12.99
CA GLU A 229 9.00 9.16 13.81
C GLU A 229 10.41 8.93 14.35
N SER A 230 10.74 7.70 14.75
CA SER A 230 12.07 7.38 15.26
C SER A 230 13.15 7.55 14.18
N VAL A 231 12.88 7.17 12.93
CA VAL A 231 13.83 7.26 11.81
C VAL A 231 14.35 8.69 11.61
N ILE A 232 13.51 9.72 11.81
CA ILE A 232 13.94 11.14 11.69
C ILE A 232 14.97 11.51 12.78
N ASN A 233 14.83 10.94 13.96
CA ASN A 233 15.65 11.27 15.12
C ASN A 233 16.92 10.41 15.23
N LEU A 234 17.02 9.33 14.45
CA LEU A 234 18.19 8.45 14.44
C LEU A 234 19.35 9.08 13.71
N GLN A 235 20.52 9.14 14.37
CA GLN A 235 21.79 9.55 13.78
C GLN A 235 22.57 8.30 13.35
N GLY A 236 22.84 8.20 12.06
CA GLY A 236 23.62 7.12 11.48
C GLY A 236 22.78 6.13 10.65
N GLN A 237 23.27 5.85 9.44
CA GLN A 237 22.57 4.97 8.49
C GLN A 237 22.29 3.58 9.07
N HIS A 238 23.20 3.03 9.85
CA HIS A 238 23.04 1.71 10.46
C HIS A 238 21.79 1.61 11.34
N LEU A 239 21.56 2.58 12.23
CA LEU A 239 20.40 2.59 13.12
C LEU A 239 19.09 2.80 12.36
N ILE A 240 19.10 3.63 11.31
CA ILE A 240 17.95 3.84 10.44
C ILE A 240 17.57 2.52 9.75
N PHE A 241 18.54 1.84 9.14
CA PHE A 241 18.28 0.59 8.44
C PHE A 241 17.90 -0.56 9.40
N GLU A 242 18.42 -0.57 10.62
CA GLU A 242 18.01 -1.52 11.66
C GLU A 242 16.53 -1.31 12.05
N SER A 243 16.13 -0.07 12.31
CA SER A 243 14.73 0.25 12.60
C SER A 243 13.79 -0.14 11.45
N LEU A 244 14.19 0.14 10.21
CA LEU A 244 13.41 -0.23 9.03
C LEU A 244 13.35 -1.76 8.83
N ARG A 245 14.41 -2.52 9.12
CA ARG A 245 14.38 -3.99 9.05
C ARG A 245 13.38 -4.58 10.03
N ASN A 246 13.33 -4.05 11.25
CA ASN A 246 12.38 -4.49 12.27
C ASN A 246 10.92 -4.22 11.84
N GLY A 247 10.66 -3.11 11.17
CA GLY A 247 9.31 -2.73 10.75
C GLY A 247 8.86 -3.30 9.40
N LEU A 248 9.78 -3.43 8.43
CA LEU A 248 9.45 -3.79 7.06
C LEU A 248 10.01 -5.14 6.60
N GLY A 249 10.80 -5.79 7.46
CA GLY A 249 11.46 -7.05 7.18
C GLY A 249 12.84 -6.89 6.51
N GLU A 250 13.71 -7.87 6.71
CA GLU A 250 15.10 -7.81 6.28
C GLU A 250 15.29 -7.75 4.76
N SER A 251 14.58 -8.61 4.02
CA SER A 251 14.82 -8.80 2.58
C SER A 251 14.67 -7.50 1.76
N PRO A 252 13.55 -6.76 1.82
CA PRO A 252 13.41 -5.53 1.03
C PRO A 252 14.35 -4.41 1.52
N VAL A 253 14.59 -4.32 2.82
CA VAL A 253 15.45 -3.28 3.39
C VAL A 253 16.92 -3.54 3.08
N ASN A 254 17.38 -4.79 3.13
CA ASN A 254 18.73 -5.15 2.76
C ASN A 254 18.98 -4.91 1.26
N LYS A 255 17.99 -5.16 0.40
CA LYS A 255 18.12 -4.86 -1.02
C LYS A 255 18.37 -3.35 -1.24
N VAL A 256 17.55 -2.49 -0.63
CA VAL A 256 17.75 -1.03 -0.72
C VAL A 256 19.10 -0.59 -0.17
N TYR A 257 19.52 -1.16 0.97
CA TYR A 257 20.82 -0.87 1.57
C TYR A 257 21.98 -1.22 0.63
N ASN A 258 21.93 -2.40 0.01
CA ASN A 258 22.95 -2.86 -0.94
C ASN A 258 22.97 -1.99 -2.20
N ASP A 259 21.80 -1.70 -2.79
CA ASP A 259 21.69 -0.84 -3.97
C ASP A 259 22.26 0.57 -3.69
N MET A 260 22.03 1.13 -2.50
CA MET A 260 22.61 2.42 -2.09
C MET A 260 24.12 2.33 -1.93
N THR A 261 24.62 1.26 -1.30
CA THR A 261 26.07 1.05 -1.07
C THR A 261 26.81 0.86 -2.38
N ASP A 262 26.24 0.09 -3.30
CA ASP A 262 26.79 -0.16 -4.63
C ASP A 262 26.83 1.15 -5.45
N SER A 263 25.74 1.94 -5.40
CA SER A 263 25.68 3.25 -6.06
C SER A 263 26.75 4.21 -5.53
N VAL A 264 26.92 4.29 -4.21
CA VAL A 264 27.98 5.13 -3.59
C VAL A 264 29.36 4.63 -4.01
N THR A 265 29.57 3.30 -4.06
CA THR A 265 30.84 2.71 -4.47
C THR A 265 31.15 3.00 -5.94
N GLN A 266 30.18 2.87 -6.83
CA GLN A 266 30.32 3.20 -8.25
C GLN A 266 30.59 4.69 -8.48
N ASN A 267 29.86 5.56 -7.80
CA ASN A 267 30.10 7.01 -7.86
C ASN A 267 31.49 7.39 -7.36
N ARG A 268 32.00 6.69 -6.34
CA ARG A 268 33.36 6.86 -5.85
C ARG A 268 34.42 6.42 -6.88
N LEU A 269 34.19 5.25 -7.50
CA LEU A 269 35.09 4.71 -8.54
C LEU A 269 35.13 5.61 -9.78
N ASN A 270 34.00 6.21 -10.12
CA ASN A 270 33.88 7.13 -11.25
C ASN A 270 34.33 8.58 -10.93
N GLY A 271 34.81 8.86 -9.72
CA GLY A 271 35.23 10.19 -9.31
C GLY A 271 34.10 11.21 -9.17
N LEU A 272 32.84 10.73 -9.09
CA LEU A 272 31.67 11.59 -9.00
C LEU A 272 31.31 11.97 -7.55
N LEU A 273 32.01 11.40 -6.55
CA LEU A 273 31.84 11.80 -5.14
C LEU A 273 32.70 13.04 -4.85
N SER A 274 32.03 14.13 -4.50
CA SER A 274 32.66 15.35 -4.01
C SER A 274 32.26 15.61 -2.55
N LEU A 275 33.22 16.06 -1.75
CA LEU A 275 32.95 16.61 -0.42
C LEU A 275 32.56 18.09 -0.59
N GLY A 276 31.27 18.37 -0.43
CA GLY A 276 30.76 19.74 -0.31
C GLY A 276 30.95 20.23 1.11
N LEU A 277 31.75 21.28 1.29
CA LEU A 277 31.99 21.92 2.58
C LEU A 277 30.85 22.86 3.02
N SER A 278 29.98 23.24 2.11
CA SER A 278 28.73 23.97 2.40
C SER A 278 27.78 23.93 1.19
N SER A 279 26.49 24.18 1.41
CA SER A 279 25.45 24.26 0.35
C SER A 279 25.68 25.37 -0.69
N ASN A 280 26.69 26.24 -0.49
CA ASN A 280 27.06 27.36 -1.38
C ASN A 280 28.48 27.23 -1.96
N ALA A 281 29.13 26.08 -1.80
CA ALA A 281 30.52 25.94 -2.26
C ALA A 281 30.57 25.66 -3.77
N THR A 282 31.11 26.59 -4.53
CA THR A 282 31.57 26.39 -5.90
C THR A 282 32.80 25.47 -5.97
N ASP A 283 33.45 25.20 -4.83
CA ASP A 283 34.63 24.35 -4.73
C ASP A 283 34.23 22.98 -4.11
N SER A 284 33.94 22.02 -4.96
CA SER A 284 33.82 20.63 -4.58
C SER A 284 35.15 19.91 -4.73
N LEU A 285 35.71 19.37 -3.64
CA LEU A 285 36.90 18.52 -3.69
C LEU A 285 36.49 17.09 -4.05
N ALA A 286 36.97 16.61 -5.21
CA ALA A 286 36.79 15.21 -5.58
C ALA A 286 37.45 14.27 -4.54
N MET A 287 36.72 13.30 -3.99
CA MET A 287 37.31 12.32 -3.10
C MET A 287 38.29 11.44 -3.87
N LYS A 288 39.58 11.54 -3.55
CA LYS A 288 40.58 10.62 -4.09
C LYS A 288 40.35 9.21 -3.57
N GLN A 289 40.60 8.21 -4.44
CA GLN A 289 40.66 6.82 -4.03
C GLN A 289 41.65 6.65 -2.86
N ASN A 290 41.18 5.95 -1.83
CA ASN A 290 42.01 5.58 -0.71
C ASN A 290 42.97 4.46 -1.13
N THR A 291 44.25 4.80 -1.41
CA THR A 291 45.31 3.87 -1.80
C THR A 291 45.98 3.21 -0.59
N PHE A 292 45.33 3.14 0.57
CA PHE A 292 45.94 2.71 1.84
C PHE A 292 46.07 1.18 1.99
N PHE A 293 45.66 0.37 1.03
CA PHE A 293 46.11 -1.01 0.94
C PHE A 293 47.16 -1.09 -0.12
N GLY A 294 48.38 -1.02 0.35
CA GLY A 294 49.57 -1.19 -0.41
C GLY A 294 49.50 -2.43 -1.32
N LYS A 295 49.97 -2.21 -2.46
CA LYS A 295 50.35 -2.96 -3.60
C LYS A 295 49.92 -3.77 -3.67
#